data_18955a2b3541c0df3f251a13b479b30c
#
_entry.id   18955a2b3541c0df3f251a13b479b30c
#
_cell.length_a   1.000
_cell.length_b   1.000
_cell.length_c   1.000
_cell.angle_alpha   90.00
_cell.angle_beta   90.00
_cell.angle_gamma   90.00
#
_symmetry.space_group_name_H-M   'P 1'
#
loop_
_entity.id
_entity.type
_entity.pdbx_description
1 polymer ?
#
loop_
_entity_poly.entity_id
_entity_poly.type
_entity_poly.pdbx_seq_one_letter_code
_entity_poly.pdbx_strand_id
1 'polypeptide(L)'
;GRFIWNDVLVALFASDVLRQHPGETIMYNLLCSKVVAETILSNHGKPFMWRTGHSFLKKKNQEVKAAFIGELSGHFFFSKDFYNHDDGLYSTLRLLRYLAETDQTMSQAVDSLPKYISSPQICVGCDDDKKVALMDKIAPVLRKDFPEAEVIDDERAGDGLRLELSKGMFVVRYSQNGPYVTVKFESKTTEGYETLRKYILELLRSYQEVDWQSDINVNVEALEK
;
A
#
# COMPACT_ATOMS: atom_id res chain seq x y z
N GLY A 1 1.54 -4.04 -23.36
CA GLY A 1 0.56 -3.99 -22.28
C GLY A 1 1.08 -3.14 -21.12
N ARG A 2 0.18 -2.63 -20.30
CA ARG A 2 0.53 -1.88 -19.07
C ARG A 2 0.52 -2.85 -17.89
N PHE A 3 1.56 -2.82 -17.04
CA PHE A 3 1.56 -3.56 -15.78
C PHE A 3 0.59 -2.91 -14.80
N ILE A 4 -0.22 -3.71 -14.11
CA ILE A 4 -1.18 -3.25 -13.10
C ILE A 4 -0.73 -3.77 -11.75
N TRP A 5 -0.47 -2.85 -10.83
CA TRP A 5 -0.12 -3.18 -9.45
C TRP A 5 -1.33 -3.73 -8.69
N ASN A 6 -1.08 -4.59 -7.70
CA ASN A 6 -2.16 -5.27 -6.97
C ASN A 6 -3.03 -4.31 -6.14
N ASP A 7 -2.54 -3.18 -5.68
CA ASP A 7 -3.35 -2.17 -4.99
C ASP A 7 -4.42 -1.55 -5.91
N VAL A 8 -4.17 -1.49 -7.22
CA VAL A 8 -5.19 -1.14 -8.22
C VAL A 8 -6.26 -2.24 -8.29
N LEU A 9 -5.86 -3.52 -8.22
CA LEU A 9 -6.82 -4.63 -8.14
C LEU A 9 -7.61 -4.58 -6.84
N VAL A 10 -6.97 -4.23 -5.70
CA VAL A 10 -7.68 -4.01 -4.43
C VAL A 10 -8.77 -2.95 -4.58
N ALA A 11 -8.49 -1.83 -5.28
CA ALA A 11 -9.49 -0.79 -5.53
C ALA A 11 -10.65 -1.29 -6.42
N LEU A 12 -10.37 -2.07 -7.48
CA LEU A 12 -11.41 -2.67 -8.32
C LEU A 12 -12.27 -3.69 -7.54
N PHE A 13 -11.66 -4.55 -6.73
CA PHE A 13 -12.40 -5.48 -5.87
C PHE A 13 -13.20 -4.76 -4.79
N ALA A 14 -12.68 -3.66 -4.23
CA ALA A 14 -13.44 -2.83 -3.31
C ALA A 14 -14.70 -2.24 -3.98
N SER A 15 -14.57 -1.77 -5.23
CA SER A 15 -15.71 -1.29 -6.02
C SER A 15 -16.74 -2.39 -6.27
N ASP A 16 -16.30 -3.61 -6.65
CA ASP A 16 -17.19 -4.76 -6.85
C ASP A 16 -17.95 -5.14 -5.57
N VAL A 17 -17.22 -5.25 -4.46
CA VAL A 17 -17.84 -5.63 -3.17
C VAL A 17 -18.80 -4.55 -2.68
N LEU A 18 -18.45 -3.28 -2.77
CA LEU A 18 -19.29 -2.17 -2.32
C LEU A 18 -20.52 -1.95 -3.20
N ARG A 19 -20.46 -2.30 -4.49
CA ARG A 19 -21.62 -2.31 -5.38
C ARG A 19 -22.67 -3.33 -4.91
N GLN A 20 -22.25 -4.48 -4.39
CA GLN A 20 -23.13 -5.54 -3.89
C GLN A 20 -23.50 -5.34 -2.41
N HIS A 21 -22.62 -4.77 -1.63
CA HIS A 21 -22.73 -4.57 -0.18
C HIS A 21 -22.39 -3.11 0.19
N PRO A 22 -23.27 -2.14 -0.09
CA PRO A 22 -23.02 -0.74 0.22
C PRO A 22 -22.78 -0.50 1.71
N GLY A 23 -21.86 0.43 2.02
CA GLY A 23 -21.58 0.82 3.41
C GLY A 23 -20.66 -0.12 4.21
N GLU A 24 -20.22 -1.22 3.60
CA GLU A 24 -19.32 -2.17 4.25
C GLU A 24 -17.91 -1.62 4.48
N THR A 25 -17.21 -2.23 5.42
CA THR A 25 -15.79 -1.96 5.66
C THR A 25 -14.93 -2.76 4.70
N ILE A 26 -13.97 -2.09 4.10
CA ILE A 26 -12.93 -2.69 3.26
C ILE A 26 -11.59 -2.48 3.95
N MET A 27 -10.89 -3.56 4.24
CA MET A 27 -9.57 -3.54 4.87
C MET A 27 -8.47 -3.64 3.80
N TYR A 28 -7.38 -2.90 4.00
CA TYR A 28 -6.22 -2.95 3.10
C TYR A 28 -4.93 -2.69 3.87
N ASN A 29 -3.80 -3.15 3.32
CA ASN A 29 -2.54 -2.99 4.02
C ASN A 29 -1.90 -1.60 3.81
N LEU A 30 -1.01 -1.25 4.74
CA LEU A 30 -0.28 0.01 4.82
C LEU A 30 0.40 0.42 3.50
N LEU A 31 0.86 -0.54 2.70
CA LEU A 31 1.58 -0.29 1.43
C LEU A 31 0.65 0.06 0.26
N CYS A 32 -0.65 -0.13 0.38
CA CYS A 32 -1.58 0.20 -0.69
C CYS A 32 -1.62 1.71 -0.97
N SER A 33 -1.77 2.02 -2.25
CA SER A 33 -1.99 3.38 -2.76
C SER A 33 -3.20 4.05 -2.12
N LYS A 34 -3.19 5.38 -2.06
CA LYS A 34 -4.37 6.21 -1.71
C LYS A 34 -5.56 5.98 -2.65
N VAL A 35 -5.30 5.47 -3.86
CA VAL A 35 -6.35 5.03 -4.79
C VAL A 35 -7.35 4.11 -4.08
N VAL A 36 -6.88 3.21 -3.21
CA VAL A 36 -7.75 2.26 -2.50
C VAL A 36 -8.72 2.99 -1.58
N ALA A 37 -8.20 3.85 -0.69
CA ALA A 37 -9.05 4.60 0.24
C ALA A 37 -10.03 5.55 -0.48
N GLU A 38 -9.55 6.28 -1.49
CA GLU A 38 -10.39 7.19 -2.30
C GLU A 38 -11.50 6.41 -3.03
N THR A 39 -11.19 5.23 -3.58
CA THR A 39 -12.18 4.37 -4.23
C THR A 39 -13.21 3.84 -3.26
N ILE A 40 -12.79 3.40 -2.07
CA ILE A 40 -13.71 2.92 -1.04
C ILE A 40 -14.69 4.04 -0.63
N LEU A 41 -14.17 5.25 -0.37
CA LEU A 41 -14.99 6.39 0.03
C LEU A 41 -15.97 6.82 -1.08
N SER A 42 -15.51 6.86 -2.34
CA SER A 42 -16.36 7.23 -3.48
C SER A 42 -17.48 6.21 -3.75
N ASN A 43 -17.30 4.95 -3.32
CA ASN A 43 -18.32 3.91 -3.35
C ASN A 43 -19.08 3.78 -2.02
N HIS A 44 -19.05 4.80 -1.17
CA HIS A 44 -19.76 4.86 0.12
C HIS A 44 -19.38 3.75 1.12
N GLY A 45 -18.18 3.17 0.98
CA GLY A 45 -17.62 2.21 1.92
C GLY A 45 -16.82 2.88 3.05
N LYS A 46 -16.33 2.04 3.96
CA LYS A 46 -15.51 2.46 5.11
C LYS A 46 -14.08 1.92 4.92
N PRO A 47 -13.09 2.77 4.62
CA PRO A 47 -11.70 2.32 4.50
C PRO A 47 -11.12 1.99 5.88
N PHE A 48 -10.45 0.86 5.98
CA PHE A 48 -9.74 0.43 7.19
C PHE A 48 -8.32 -0.03 6.84
N MET A 49 -7.33 0.82 7.11
CA MET A 49 -5.93 0.49 6.87
C MET A 49 -5.35 -0.26 8.07
N TRP A 50 -4.51 -1.28 7.78
CA TRP A 50 -3.81 -2.06 8.80
C TRP A 50 -2.40 -2.42 8.37
N ARG A 51 -1.59 -2.87 9.33
CA ARG A 51 -0.21 -3.31 9.10
C ARG A 51 -0.13 -4.45 8.09
N THR A 52 0.99 -4.50 7.37
CA THR A 52 1.24 -5.51 6.34
C THR A 52 1.39 -6.91 6.93
N GLY A 53 0.83 -7.88 6.23
CA GLY A 53 0.94 -9.30 6.52
C GLY A 53 -0.43 -9.96 6.69
N HIS A 54 -0.71 -10.95 5.84
CA HIS A 54 -2.02 -11.61 5.77
C HIS A 54 -2.49 -12.16 7.13
N SER A 55 -1.57 -12.66 7.96
CA SER A 55 -1.91 -13.18 9.29
C SER A 55 -2.41 -12.08 10.24
N PHE A 56 -1.80 -10.89 10.20
CA PHE A 56 -2.23 -9.75 11.00
C PHE A 56 -3.58 -9.21 10.53
N LEU A 57 -3.79 -9.13 9.21
CA LEU A 57 -5.06 -8.72 8.61
C LEU A 57 -6.19 -9.71 8.95
N LYS A 58 -5.94 -11.01 8.80
CA LYS A 58 -6.91 -12.05 9.19
C LYS A 58 -7.29 -11.98 10.67
N LYS A 59 -6.30 -11.80 11.55
CA LYS A 59 -6.53 -11.67 12.99
C LYS A 59 -7.37 -10.42 13.29
N LYS A 60 -6.98 -9.26 12.74
CA LYS A 60 -7.73 -8.01 12.92
C LYS A 60 -9.14 -8.08 12.36
N ASN A 61 -9.34 -8.83 11.27
CA ASN A 61 -10.66 -8.99 10.69
C ASN A 61 -11.65 -9.77 11.56
N GLN A 62 -11.22 -10.50 12.57
CA GLN A 62 -12.11 -11.08 13.57
C GLN A 62 -12.87 -10.02 14.37
N GLU A 63 -12.24 -8.84 14.55
CA GLU A 63 -12.82 -7.68 15.25
C GLU A 63 -13.58 -6.77 14.27
N VAL A 64 -12.92 -6.40 13.16
CA VAL A 64 -13.39 -5.39 12.20
C VAL A 64 -14.56 -5.88 11.35
N LYS A 65 -14.60 -7.19 11.03
CA LYS A 65 -15.61 -7.80 10.16
C LYS A 65 -15.70 -7.17 8.78
N ALA A 66 -14.55 -6.78 8.20
CA ALA A 66 -14.49 -6.23 6.85
C ALA A 66 -15.05 -7.24 5.83
N ALA A 67 -15.78 -6.73 4.84
CA ALA A 67 -16.35 -7.54 3.78
C ALA A 67 -15.29 -8.07 2.80
N PHE A 68 -14.23 -7.28 2.61
CA PHE A 68 -13.09 -7.61 1.76
C PHE A 68 -11.79 -7.10 2.38
N ILE A 69 -10.71 -7.86 2.16
CA ILE A 69 -9.34 -7.50 2.55
C ILE A 69 -8.44 -7.61 1.33
N GLY A 70 -7.60 -6.60 1.09
CA GLY A 70 -6.63 -6.63 0.01
C GLY A 70 -5.25 -6.14 0.41
N GLU A 71 -4.21 -6.76 -0.14
CA GLU A 71 -2.82 -6.35 0.06
C GLU A 71 -2.12 -6.01 -1.25
N LEU A 72 -1.14 -5.11 -1.19
CA LEU A 72 -0.24 -4.81 -2.32
C LEU A 72 0.51 -6.07 -2.81
N SER A 73 0.77 -7.02 -1.92
CA SER A 73 1.39 -8.32 -2.24
C SER A 73 0.52 -9.26 -3.09
N GLY A 74 -0.78 -8.95 -3.25
CA GLY A 74 -1.70 -9.74 -4.06
C GLY A 74 -2.49 -10.79 -3.28
N HIS A 75 -2.59 -10.65 -1.96
CA HIS A 75 -3.50 -11.43 -1.13
C HIS A 75 -4.87 -10.77 -1.09
N PHE A 76 -5.92 -11.52 -1.45
CA PHE A 76 -7.29 -11.04 -1.53
C PHE A 76 -8.26 -11.98 -0.80
N PHE A 77 -9.01 -11.43 0.16
CA PHE A 77 -9.92 -12.19 1.02
C PHE A 77 -11.33 -11.62 0.90
N PHE A 78 -12.24 -12.35 0.29
CA PHE A 78 -13.65 -11.96 0.15
C PHE A 78 -14.47 -12.51 1.33
N SER A 79 -14.23 -11.95 2.52
CA SER A 79 -14.71 -12.50 3.79
C SER A 79 -16.24 -12.57 3.90
N LYS A 80 -16.97 -11.71 3.17
CA LYS A 80 -18.44 -11.69 3.18
C LYS A 80 -19.06 -12.68 2.21
N ASP A 81 -18.47 -12.83 1.03
CA ASP A 81 -19.04 -13.62 -0.07
C ASP A 81 -18.40 -15.00 -0.20
N PHE A 82 -17.30 -15.21 0.51
CA PHE A 82 -16.52 -16.44 0.47
C PHE A 82 -15.91 -16.71 1.86
N TYR A 83 -14.86 -17.51 1.92
CA TYR A 83 -14.15 -17.76 3.18
C TYR A 83 -13.13 -16.65 3.48
N ASN A 84 -12.86 -16.41 4.77
CA ASN A 84 -11.82 -15.48 5.20
C ASN A 84 -10.41 -16.05 5.00
N HIS A 85 -10.08 -16.39 3.76
CA HIS A 85 -8.73 -16.79 3.34
C HIS A 85 -8.44 -16.27 1.92
N ASP A 86 -7.17 -16.26 1.59
CA ASP A 86 -6.66 -15.85 0.30
C ASP A 86 -6.97 -16.93 -0.76
N ASP A 87 -7.58 -16.52 -1.88
CA ASP A 87 -7.92 -17.42 -2.99
C ASP A 87 -7.79 -16.71 -4.34
N GLY A 88 -6.71 -17.05 -5.07
CA GLY A 88 -6.42 -16.44 -6.38
C GLY A 88 -7.42 -16.85 -7.46
N LEU A 89 -7.95 -18.08 -7.43
CA LEU A 89 -8.96 -18.55 -8.39
C LEU A 89 -10.27 -17.79 -8.19
N TYR A 90 -10.76 -17.73 -6.96
CA TYR A 90 -11.96 -16.97 -6.65
C TYR A 90 -11.81 -15.50 -7.01
N SER A 91 -10.66 -14.88 -6.70
CA SER A 91 -10.36 -13.49 -7.06
C SER A 91 -10.40 -13.26 -8.57
N THR A 92 -9.85 -14.21 -9.34
CA THR A 92 -9.90 -14.14 -10.81
C THR A 92 -11.34 -14.19 -11.32
N LEU A 93 -12.16 -15.12 -10.81
CA LEU A 93 -13.58 -15.22 -11.19
C LEU A 93 -14.37 -13.97 -10.79
N ARG A 94 -14.08 -13.38 -9.64
CA ARG A 94 -14.67 -12.11 -9.19
C ARG A 94 -14.35 -10.97 -10.15
N LEU A 95 -13.08 -10.85 -10.59
CA LEU A 95 -12.68 -9.82 -11.55
C LEU A 95 -13.40 -9.99 -12.89
N LEU A 96 -13.43 -11.20 -13.43
CA LEU A 96 -14.11 -11.48 -14.69
C LEU A 96 -15.61 -11.16 -14.61
N ARG A 97 -16.26 -11.56 -13.51
CA ARG A 97 -17.66 -11.22 -13.26
C ARG A 97 -17.87 -9.71 -13.21
N TYR A 98 -17.05 -8.98 -12.44
CA TYR A 98 -17.13 -7.53 -12.32
C TYR A 98 -17.04 -6.84 -13.70
N LEU A 99 -16.05 -7.21 -14.51
CA LEU A 99 -15.88 -6.64 -15.86
C LEU A 99 -17.08 -6.95 -16.77
N ALA A 100 -17.61 -8.17 -16.71
CA ALA A 100 -18.77 -8.57 -17.51
C ALA A 100 -20.06 -7.83 -17.10
N GLU A 101 -20.30 -7.70 -15.78
CA GLU A 101 -21.50 -7.02 -15.25
C GLU A 101 -21.46 -5.50 -15.43
N THR A 102 -20.28 -4.91 -15.55
CA THR A 102 -20.11 -3.47 -15.77
C THR A 102 -19.92 -3.12 -17.26
N ASP A 103 -19.86 -4.11 -18.13
CA ASP A 103 -19.57 -3.97 -19.57
C ASP A 103 -18.29 -3.17 -19.85
N GLN A 104 -17.27 -3.41 -19.03
CA GLN A 104 -15.98 -2.71 -19.10
C GLN A 104 -14.85 -3.65 -19.50
N THR A 105 -13.92 -3.15 -20.31
CA THR A 105 -12.60 -3.76 -20.43
C THR A 105 -11.77 -3.48 -19.18
N MET A 106 -10.76 -4.29 -18.93
CA MET A 106 -9.81 -4.07 -17.82
C MET A 106 -9.19 -2.66 -17.87
N SER A 107 -8.85 -2.17 -19.06
CA SER A 107 -8.29 -0.82 -19.22
C SER A 107 -9.27 0.26 -18.79
N GLN A 108 -10.54 0.15 -19.19
CA GLN A 108 -11.59 1.11 -18.81
C GLN A 108 -11.82 1.11 -17.30
N ALA A 109 -11.90 -0.07 -16.68
CA ALA A 109 -12.05 -0.20 -15.24
C ALA A 109 -10.88 0.46 -14.48
N VAL A 110 -9.64 0.19 -14.88
CA VAL A 110 -8.45 0.83 -14.30
C VAL A 110 -8.43 2.34 -14.57
N ASP A 111 -8.84 2.76 -15.76
CA ASP A 111 -8.81 4.18 -16.13
C ASP A 111 -9.90 5.01 -15.44
N SER A 112 -10.94 4.39 -14.88
CA SER A 112 -11.96 5.05 -14.08
C SER A 112 -11.52 5.36 -12.64
N LEU A 113 -10.46 4.73 -12.15
CA LEU A 113 -9.95 4.95 -10.79
C LEU A 113 -9.19 6.28 -10.66
N PRO A 114 -9.09 6.84 -9.44
CA PRO A 114 -8.21 7.97 -9.15
C PRO A 114 -6.78 7.71 -9.65
N LYS A 115 -6.09 8.74 -10.12
CA LYS A 115 -4.75 8.59 -10.71
C LYS A 115 -3.67 9.07 -9.76
N TYR A 116 -2.67 8.22 -9.59
CA TYR A 116 -1.44 8.50 -8.88
C TYR A 116 -0.24 8.00 -9.70
N ILE A 117 0.86 8.71 -9.62
CA ILE A 117 2.16 8.25 -10.08
C ILE A 117 2.79 7.57 -8.87
N SER A 118 2.90 6.25 -8.92
CA SER A 118 3.36 5.41 -7.81
C SER A 118 4.73 4.80 -8.13
N SER A 119 5.61 4.78 -7.14
CA SER A 119 6.84 3.98 -7.20
C SER A 119 6.50 2.48 -7.19
N PRO A 120 7.39 1.62 -7.69
CA PRO A 120 7.36 0.22 -7.30
C PRO A 120 7.58 0.09 -5.78
N GLN A 121 7.37 -1.10 -5.23
CA GLN A 121 7.92 -1.43 -3.92
C GLN A 121 9.44 -1.51 -4.03
N ILE A 122 10.14 -0.72 -3.23
CA ILE A 122 11.61 -0.63 -3.22
C ILE A 122 12.09 -1.31 -1.95
N CYS A 123 13.05 -2.23 -2.06
CA CYS A 123 13.72 -2.83 -0.93
C CYS A 123 15.18 -2.38 -0.90
N VAL A 124 15.64 -1.87 0.24
CA VAL A 124 17.03 -1.44 0.46
C VAL A 124 17.60 -2.17 1.66
N GLY A 125 18.80 -2.72 1.52
CA GLY A 125 19.49 -3.48 2.56
C GLY A 125 19.62 -2.70 3.87
N CYS A 126 19.34 -3.38 4.99
CA CYS A 126 19.54 -2.88 6.33
C CYS A 126 19.58 -4.07 7.28
N ASP A 127 20.65 -4.20 8.04
CA ASP A 127 20.86 -5.32 8.97
C ASP A 127 19.70 -5.47 9.96
N ASP A 128 19.40 -6.70 10.32
CA ASP A 128 18.26 -7.04 11.19
C ASP A 128 18.34 -6.39 12.58
N ASP A 129 19.55 -6.21 13.10
CA ASP A 129 19.78 -5.56 14.40
C ASP A 129 19.69 -4.02 14.36
N LYS A 130 19.73 -3.42 13.16
CA LYS A 130 19.73 -1.96 12.95
C LYS A 130 18.39 -1.42 12.48
N LYS A 131 17.58 -2.21 11.74
CA LYS A 131 16.39 -1.74 11.03
C LYS A 131 15.31 -1.15 11.94
N VAL A 132 15.13 -1.65 13.16
CA VAL A 132 14.17 -1.09 14.13
C VAL A 132 14.64 0.29 14.61
N ALA A 133 15.91 0.40 15.02
CA ALA A 133 16.48 1.67 15.46
C ALA A 133 16.52 2.71 14.34
N LEU A 134 16.61 2.28 13.08
CA LEU A 134 16.51 3.17 11.91
C LEU A 134 15.11 3.79 11.82
N MET A 135 14.03 3.04 12.06
CA MET A 135 12.67 3.60 12.04
C MET A 135 12.51 4.65 13.15
N ASP A 136 13.05 4.41 14.34
CA ASP A 136 13.01 5.36 15.44
C ASP A 136 13.74 6.68 15.13
N LYS A 137 14.77 6.63 14.27
CA LYS A 137 15.49 7.83 13.78
C LYS A 137 14.71 8.57 12.69
N ILE A 138 14.06 7.85 11.78
CA ILE A 138 13.34 8.43 10.63
C ILE A 138 12.06 9.14 11.08
N ALA A 139 11.28 8.57 12.00
CA ALA A 139 9.98 9.10 12.38
C ALA A 139 10.01 10.58 12.88
N PRO A 140 10.92 11.00 13.77
CA PRO A 140 11.02 12.39 14.20
C PRO A 140 11.40 13.35 13.05
N VAL A 141 12.26 12.89 12.11
CA VAL A 141 12.67 13.70 10.95
C VAL A 141 11.46 13.98 10.06
N LEU A 142 10.67 12.94 9.74
CA LEU A 142 9.48 13.11 8.93
C LEU A 142 8.43 14.01 9.57
N ARG A 143 8.21 13.91 10.88
CA ARG A 143 7.29 14.83 11.59
C ARG A 143 7.76 16.29 11.55
N LYS A 144 9.07 16.51 11.60
CA LYS A 144 9.66 17.85 11.51
C LYS A 144 9.54 18.42 10.09
N ASP A 145 9.88 17.62 9.09
CA ASP A 145 9.97 18.07 7.70
C ASP A 145 8.60 18.17 7.02
N PHE A 146 7.59 17.43 7.52
CA PHE A 146 6.21 17.44 7.02
C PHE A 146 5.20 17.73 8.14
N PRO A 147 5.22 18.92 8.75
CA PRO A 147 4.39 19.22 9.92
C PRO A 147 2.88 19.21 9.64
N GLU A 148 2.47 19.36 8.38
CA GLU A 148 1.05 19.34 7.95
C GLU A 148 0.56 17.92 7.59
N ALA A 149 1.44 16.91 7.64
CA ALA A 149 1.09 15.56 7.28
C ALA A 149 0.71 14.72 8.50
N GLU A 150 -0.26 13.80 8.33
CA GLU A 150 -0.48 12.75 9.30
C GLU A 150 0.64 11.71 9.20
N VAL A 151 1.36 11.49 10.29
CA VAL A 151 2.34 10.40 10.41
C VAL A 151 1.70 9.26 11.17
N ILE A 152 1.47 8.15 10.49
CA ILE A 152 0.92 6.92 11.04
C ILE A 152 2.08 6.00 11.40
N ASP A 153 2.34 5.84 12.68
CA ASP A 153 3.39 4.99 13.25
C ASP A 153 2.91 4.21 14.49
N ASP A 154 1.59 4.13 14.63
CA ASP A 154 0.91 3.35 15.65
C ASP A 154 0.72 1.86 15.22
N GLU A 155 -0.18 1.15 15.87
CA GLU A 155 -0.49 -0.26 15.56
C GLU A 155 -0.94 -0.50 14.11
N ARG A 156 -1.45 0.54 13.42
CA ARG A 156 -1.84 0.48 12.00
C ARG A 156 -0.63 0.31 11.08
N ALA A 157 0.49 0.89 11.43
CA ALA A 157 1.75 0.77 10.71
C ALA A 157 2.54 -0.47 11.14
N GLY A 158 2.59 -0.72 12.43
CA GLY A 158 3.21 -1.91 13.03
C GLY A 158 4.74 -1.92 12.97
N ASP A 159 5.31 -2.16 11.81
CA ASP A 159 6.75 -2.31 11.59
C ASP A 159 7.38 -1.14 10.81
N GLY A 160 6.71 -0.01 10.79
CA GLY A 160 7.20 1.17 10.10
C GLY A 160 6.32 2.39 10.34
N LEU A 161 6.30 3.25 9.34
CA LEU A 161 5.48 4.46 9.36
C LEU A 161 4.95 4.78 7.96
N ARG A 162 3.83 5.48 7.93
CA ARG A 162 3.25 6.03 6.70
C ARG A 162 2.97 7.51 6.90
N LEU A 163 3.43 8.30 5.95
CA LEU A 163 3.16 9.73 5.85
C LEU A 163 2.01 9.94 4.87
N GLU A 164 0.91 10.50 5.36
CA GLU A 164 -0.23 10.88 4.52
C GLU A 164 -0.12 12.35 4.13
N LEU A 165 0.05 12.59 2.84
CA LEU A 165 0.10 13.93 2.25
C LEU A 165 -1.22 14.24 1.54
N SER A 166 -1.51 15.52 1.33
CA SER A 166 -2.73 15.95 0.61
C SER A 166 -2.80 15.39 -0.82
N LYS A 167 -1.65 15.26 -1.50
CA LYS A 167 -1.56 14.82 -2.89
C LYS A 167 -0.69 13.56 -3.10
N GLY A 168 -0.40 12.82 -2.05
CA GLY A 168 0.45 11.64 -2.13
C GLY A 168 0.61 10.92 -0.80
N MET A 169 1.51 9.97 -0.75
CA MET A 169 1.93 9.29 0.47
C MET A 169 3.37 8.82 0.37
N PHE A 170 3.97 8.55 1.52
CA PHE A 170 5.25 7.87 1.65
C PHE A 170 5.16 6.82 2.76
N VAL A 171 5.69 5.63 2.49
CA VAL A 171 5.81 4.54 3.47
C VAL A 171 7.26 4.13 3.57
N VAL A 172 7.75 3.98 4.80
CA VAL A 172 8.99 3.27 5.10
C VAL A 172 8.73 2.30 6.24
N ARG A 173 9.16 1.05 6.08
CA ARG A 173 9.03 0.00 7.09
C ARG A 173 10.18 -0.98 7.04
N TYR A 174 10.53 -1.58 8.17
CA TYR A 174 11.46 -2.70 8.15
C TYR A 174 10.74 -4.00 7.77
N SER A 175 11.45 -4.87 7.06
CA SER A 175 10.94 -6.20 6.72
C SER A 175 11.01 -7.13 7.94
N GLN A 176 9.99 -7.97 8.13
CA GLN A 176 10.01 -9.07 9.09
C GLN A 176 10.62 -10.35 8.48
N ASN A 177 10.81 -10.38 7.16
CA ASN A 177 11.23 -11.56 6.41
C ASN A 177 12.69 -11.51 5.94
N GLY A 178 13.40 -10.41 6.18
CA GLY A 178 14.80 -10.26 5.77
C GLY A 178 15.44 -8.95 6.18
N PRO A 179 16.76 -8.83 5.99
CA PRO A 179 17.56 -7.68 6.43
C PRO A 179 17.43 -6.50 5.45
N TYR A 180 16.24 -5.94 5.33
CA TYR A 180 15.98 -4.77 4.47
C TYR A 180 14.85 -3.89 5.00
N VAL A 181 14.83 -2.66 4.57
CA VAL A 181 13.70 -1.74 4.68
C VAL A 181 12.95 -1.67 3.36
N THR A 182 11.65 -1.52 3.44
CA THR A 182 10.75 -1.36 2.28
C THR A 182 10.30 0.10 2.20
N VAL A 183 10.34 0.65 1.01
CA VAL A 183 9.90 2.01 0.71
C VAL A 183 8.88 1.98 -0.42
N LYS A 184 7.85 2.81 -0.30
CA LYS A 184 6.90 3.09 -1.38
C LYS A 184 6.40 4.53 -1.25
N PHE A 185 6.24 5.21 -2.36
CA PHE A 185 5.73 6.59 -2.39
C PHE A 185 4.92 6.84 -3.66
N GLU A 186 4.08 7.85 -3.61
CA GLU A 186 3.28 8.26 -4.75
C GLU A 186 2.85 9.73 -4.65
N SER A 187 2.48 10.31 -5.80
CA SER A 187 1.89 11.63 -5.86
C SER A 187 0.87 11.74 -7.01
N LYS A 188 -0.07 12.67 -6.89
CA LYS A 188 -1.00 13.05 -7.98
C LYS A 188 -0.33 13.81 -9.12
N THR A 189 0.86 14.38 -8.90
CA THR A 189 1.60 15.18 -9.90
C THR A 189 3.02 14.66 -10.08
N THR A 190 3.56 14.82 -11.28
CA THR A 190 4.94 14.47 -11.58
C THR A 190 5.92 15.26 -10.71
N GLU A 191 5.68 16.56 -10.52
CA GLU A 191 6.51 17.41 -9.64
C GLU A 191 6.53 16.91 -8.21
N GLY A 192 5.36 16.57 -7.64
CA GLY A 192 5.27 16.02 -6.29
C GLY A 192 5.93 14.65 -6.16
N TYR A 193 5.80 13.80 -7.19
CA TYR A 193 6.49 12.52 -7.25
C TYR A 193 8.02 12.70 -7.23
N GLU A 194 8.55 13.55 -8.08
CA GLU A 194 10.00 13.84 -8.16
C GLU A 194 10.53 14.49 -6.87
N THR A 195 9.75 15.36 -6.24
CA THR A 195 10.11 15.96 -4.95
C THR A 195 10.22 14.91 -3.86
N LEU A 196 9.23 14.01 -3.76
CA LEU A 196 9.25 12.90 -2.79
C LEU A 196 10.41 11.94 -3.08
N ARG A 197 10.62 11.57 -4.33
CA ARG A 197 11.71 10.69 -4.75
C ARG A 197 13.07 11.20 -4.29
N LYS A 198 13.38 12.48 -4.58
CA LYS A 198 14.63 13.10 -4.16
C LYS A 198 14.78 13.16 -2.64
N TYR A 199 13.73 13.61 -1.97
CA TYR A 199 13.71 13.66 -0.49
C TYR A 199 14.01 12.30 0.12
N ILE A 200 13.31 11.24 -0.34
CA ILE A 200 13.47 9.87 0.19
C ILE A 200 14.88 9.34 -0.07
N LEU A 201 15.43 9.58 -1.25
CA LEU A 201 16.80 9.19 -1.59
C LEU A 201 17.81 9.86 -0.66
N GLU A 202 17.70 11.18 -0.46
CA GLU A 202 18.57 11.96 0.44
C GLU A 202 18.41 11.51 1.90
N LEU A 203 17.16 11.31 2.37
CA LEU A 203 16.87 10.80 3.69
C LEU A 203 17.56 9.46 3.95
N LEU A 204 17.35 8.48 3.08
CA LEU A 204 17.94 7.15 3.24
C LEU A 204 19.47 7.15 3.12
N ARG A 205 20.03 7.97 2.24
CA ARG A 205 21.49 8.14 2.09
C ARG A 205 22.15 8.79 3.30
N SER A 206 21.42 9.50 4.13
CA SER A 206 21.95 10.12 5.35
C SER A 206 22.20 9.10 6.49
N TYR A 207 21.69 7.88 6.35
CA TYR A 207 21.82 6.82 7.35
C TYR A 207 22.85 5.75 6.94
N GLN A 208 23.84 5.52 7.78
CA GLN A 208 24.88 4.50 7.56
C GLN A 208 24.36 3.07 7.69
N GLU A 209 23.20 2.89 8.31
CA GLU A 209 22.51 1.61 8.45
C GLU A 209 21.93 1.08 7.14
N VAL A 210 21.77 1.95 6.13
CA VAL A 210 21.25 1.60 4.80
C VAL A 210 22.37 1.13 3.90
N ASP A 211 22.29 -0.12 3.45
CA ASP A 211 23.28 -0.74 2.58
C ASP A 211 22.86 -0.70 1.11
N TRP A 212 23.38 0.28 0.38
CA TRP A 212 23.12 0.49 -1.05
C TRP A 212 23.83 -0.52 -1.97
N GLN A 213 24.74 -1.36 -1.43
CA GLN A 213 25.48 -2.37 -2.18
C GLN A 213 24.97 -3.79 -1.92
N SER A 214 23.95 -3.95 -1.09
CA SER A 214 23.42 -5.25 -0.72
C SER A 214 22.79 -5.98 -1.92
N ASP A 215 23.05 -7.27 -2.05
CA ASP A 215 22.43 -8.14 -3.08
C ASP A 215 20.92 -8.30 -2.91
N ILE A 216 20.37 -7.90 -1.74
CA ILE A 216 18.94 -7.95 -1.45
C ILE A 216 18.18 -6.72 -1.99
N ASN A 217 18.87 -5.73 -2.52
CA ASN A 217 18.30 -4.51 -3.06
C ASN A 217 17.39 -4.82 -4.26
N VAL A 218 16.17 -4.25 -4.25
CA VAL A 218 15.19 -4.42 -5.33
C VAL A 218 14.60 -3.06 -5.71
N ASN A 219 14.58 -2.76 -6.99
CA ASN A 219 14.03 -1.53 -7.57
C ASN A 219 14.67 -0.22 -7.05
N VAL A 220 15.88 -0.27 -6.51
CA VAL A 220 16.55 0.93 -5.96
C VAL A 220 16.82 2.00 -7.04
N GLU A 221 16.96 1.58 -8.30
CA GLU A 221 17.10 2.47 -9.44
C GLU A 221 15.88 3.41 -9.64
N ALA A 222 14.72 3.05 -9.07
CA ALA A 222 13.54 3.92 -9.08
C ALA A 222 13.69 5.15 -8.17
N LEU A 223 14.64 5.14 -7.24
CA LEU A 223 15.00 6.32 -6.44
C LEU A 223 16.04 7.20 -7.16
N GLU A 224 16.87 6.62 -8.03
CA GLU A 224 18.04 7.29 -8.63
C GLU A 224 17.72 7.97 -9.97
N LYS A 225 16.70 7.50 -10.69
CA LYS A 225 16.28 8.02 -12.01
C LYS A 225 15.32 9.20 -11.87
#